data_0d6ea5c3bdf919c8fc09b8b2ffd6eece
#
_entry.id   0d6ea5c3bdf919c8fc09b8b2ffd6eece
#
_cell.length_a   1.000
_cell.length_b   1.000
_cell.length_c   1.000
_cell.angle_alpha   90.00
_cell.angle_beta   90.00
_cell.angle_gamma   90.00
#
_symmetry.space_group_name_H-M   'P 1'
#
loop_
_entity.id
_entity.type
_entity.pdbx_description
1 polymer ?
#
loop_
_entity_poly.entity_id
_entity_poly.type
_entity_poly.pdbx_seq_one_letter_code
_entity_poly.pdbx_strand_id
1 'polypeptide(L)'
;MKSPRFFQFFAMILICFVMSLQSIDAQNVTNQRQLDEKLAREFYNKKDYEKSRDIYKKLYDTYGSTAYFNQYADCLILTGDYDGAEKVYKSYLKTNQKNWKSHIDLAYVYVKQGENDKAEKYLNKVLKDVPENKTSIIEFTNLLRARNFNDIAITVFNKASKNPNINYSFNLEKAYTYNSMLDFENSTECYLLYLKERPEQYEMVKSRFRVMMMYDLNGNVDDVIRMALLRKTQEDPENEEYASLLMWYSLQMQDYELALMQLKALDRRGQADYESDIIQIAQIASDNRQFDISIDAYNYILNKSGEGVYYIQATVGLIQAKYKKAVADGNHEKKFFESLSGEINDAFAKIGYTKETLPLVSVQAEILAFELNRCDEAKTLLNSALEWNMSQIDKAELKMKLADVYLFTDEVWEATLLYSQVEKALKNEPIAHEARFKNAQLRYFIGEFGWANAALNVLTAATSKLVANDAMTLSLTISDNLEYDTIGLRRIAKADYYIYQRKYALANQMLDSVVAYNPNEVSLPNVFYRKAKIAMNAGDYELADSLYKRVYDGYADSYIADEALVEDALLLENQLNRKEEAMECYAKLFDYYTASVYVAQARKSYRRLRDEIK
;
A
#
# COMPACT_ATOMS: atom_id res chain seq x y z
N MET A 1 -60.08 -84.17 -1.30
CA MET A 1 -60.17 -82.75 -0.91
C MET A 1 -58.74 -82.24 -0.69
N LYS A 2 -58.20 -81.50 -1.62
CA LYS A 2 -56.85 -80.82 -1.50
C LYS A 2 -57.07 -79.49 -0.82
N SER A 3 -56.35 -79.24 0.28
CA SER A 3 -56.57 -78.13 1.22
C SER A 3 -56.33 -76.75 0.54
N PRO A 4 -57.19 -75.75 0.81
CA PRO A 4 -57.04 -74.38 0.23
C PRO A 4 -55.76 -73.62 0.66
N ARG A 5 -55.08 -74.14 1.73
CA ARG A 5 -53.80 -73.53 2.21
C ARG A 5 -52.60 -73.66 1.24
N PHE A 6 -52.60 -74.69 0.40
CA PHE A 6 -51.50 -74.92 -0.54
C PHE A 6 -51.54 -73.89 -1.69
N PHE A 7 -52.77 -73.52 -2.10
CA PHE A 7 -52.94 -72.56 -3.17
C PHE A 7 -52.64 -71.11 -2.71
N GLN A 8 -52.94 -70.81 -1.47
CA GLN A 8 -52.60 -69.51 -0.87
C GLN A 8 -51.09 -69.34 -0.65
N PHE A 9 -50.35 -70.40 -0.30
CA PHE A 9 -48.91 -70.38 -0.15
C PHE A 9 -48.20 -70.21 -1.50
N PHE A 10 -48.71 -70.87 -2.52
CA PHE A 10 -48.13 -70.72 -3.89
C PHE A 10 -48.42 -69.33 -4.50
N ALA A 11 -49.58 -68.76 -4.24
CA ALA A 11 -49.93 -67.39 -4.65
C ALA A 11 -49.06 -66.34 -3.93
N MET A 12 -48.74 -66.55 -2.64
CA MET A 12 -47.89 -65.68 -1.87
C MET A 12 -46.43 -65.73 -2.29
N ILE A 13 -45.91 -66.90 -2.66
CA ILE A 13 -44.55 -67.06 -3.25
C ILE A 13 -44.47 -66.39 -4.62
N LEU A 14 -45.53 -66.52 -5.43
CA LEU A 14 -45.58 -65.90 -6.78
C LEU A 14 -45.60 -64.37 -6.67
N ILE A 15 -46.35 -63.81 -5.69
CA ILE A 15 -46.38 -62.38 -5.40
C ILE A 15 -45.02 -61.87 -4.90
N CYS A 16 -44.37 -62.61 -3.99
CA CYS A 16 -43.02 -62.29 -3.50
C CYS A 16 -41.99 -62.36 -4.63
N PHE A 17 -42.08 -63.31 -5.56
CA PHE A 17 -41.20 -63.45 -6.69
C PHE A 17 -41.40 -62.33 -7.73
N VAL A 18 -42.64 -61.91 -7.96
CA VAL A 18 -42.97 -60.74 -8.83
C VAL A 18 -42.48 -59.43 -8.18
N MET A 19 -42.64 -59.27 -6.85
CA MET A 19 -42.10 -58.13 -6.13
C MET A 19 -40.57 -58.07 -6.12
N SER A 20 -39.88 -59.24 -6.02
CA SER A 20 -38.43 -59.33 -6.08
C SER A 20 -37.88 -59.00 -7.49
N LEU A 21 -38.57 -59.43 -8.54
CA LEU A 21 -38.22 -59.10 -9.93
C LEU A 21 -38.41 -57.59 -10.20
N GLN A 22 -39.51 -56.96 -9.70
CA GLN A 22 -39.70 -55.51 -9.79
C GLN A 22 -38.67 -54.70 -8.99
N SER A 23 -38.21 -55.20 -7.82
CA SER A 23 -37.15 -54.54 -7.07
C SER A 23 -35.78 -54.65 -7.74
N ILE A 24 -35.46 -55.76 -8.44
CA ILE A 24 -34.24 -55.94 -9.23
C ILE A 24 -34.23 -55.01 -10.44
N ASP A 25 -35.34 -54.91 -11.17
CA ASP A 25 -35.47 -54.01 -12.30
C ASP A 25 -35.37 -52.53 -11.88
N ALA A 26 -36.00 -52.14 -10.76
CA ALA A 26 -35.92 -50.79 -10.24
C ALA A 26 -34.47 -50.45 -9.78
N GLN A 27 -33.75 -51.39 -9.20
CA GLN A 27 -32.35 -51.21 -8.77
C GLN A 27 -31.40 -51.10 -9.96
N ASN A 28 -31.62 -51.88 -11.01
CA ASN A 28 -30.87 -51.82 -12.28
C ASN A 28 -31.09 -50.50 -12.99
N VAL A 29 -32.34 -49.99 -13.05
CA VAL A 29 -32.69 -48.69 -13.68
C VAL A 29 -32.03 -47.55 -12.87
N THR A 30 -32.01 -47.62 -11.53
CA THR A 30 -31.38 -46.62 -10.68
C THR A 30 -29.85 -46.60 -10.89
N ASN A 31 -29.22 -47.77 -10.96
CA ASN A 31 -27.78 -47.89 -11.20
C ASN A 31 -27.40 -47.37 -12.61
N GLN A 32 -28.18 -47.66 -13.62
CA GLN A 32 -27.95 -47.17 -14.98
C GLN A 32 -28.10 -45.65 -15.08
N ARG A 33 -29.09 -45.09 -14.41
CA ARG A 33 -29.28 -43.66 -14.32
C ARG A 33 -28.05 -42.96 -13.70
N GLN A 34 -27.56 -43.46 -12.57
CA GLN A 34 -26.36 -42.92 -11.91
C GLN A 34 -25.11 -43.02 -12.77
N LEU A 35 -24.97 -44.10 -13.52
CA LEU A 35 -23.86 -44.30 -14.45
C LEU A 35 -23.91 -43.27 -15.60
N ASP A 36 -25.11 -43.12 -16.22
CA ASP A 36 -25.30 -42.16 -17.31
C ASP A 36 -25.08 -40.72 -16.83
N GLU A 37 -25.54 -40.37 -15.60
CA GLU A 37 -25.27 -39.05 -14.99
C GLU A 37 -23.76 -38.80 -14.77
N LYS A 38 -23.06 -39.80 -14.23
CA LYS A 38 -21.62 -39.71 -14.00
C LYS A 38 -20.87 -39.54 -15.32
N LEU A 39 -21.22 -40.30 -16.32
CA LEU A 39 -20.59 -40.25 -17.65
C LEU A 39 -20.86 -38.91 -18.36
N ALA A 40 -22.10 -38.43 -18.29
CA ALA A 40 -22.46 -37.13 -18.85
C ALA A 40 -21.66 -35.98 -18.21
N ARG A 41 -21.54 -36.01 -16.86
CA ARG A 41 -20.75 -35.04 -16.09
C ARG A 41 -19.25 -35.12 -16.41
N GLU A 42 -18.73 -36.32 -16.60
CA GLU A 42 -17.34 -36.52 -16.98
C GLU A 42 -17.02 -35.93 -18.37
N PHE A 43 -17.90 -36.15 -19.37
CA PHE A 43 -17.75 -35.53 -20.68
C PHE A 43 -17.90 -33.99 -20.61
N TYR A 44 -18.84 -33.49 -19.82
CA TYR A 44 -19.01 -32.06 -19.61
C TYR A 44 -17.73 -31.41 -19.03
N ASN A 45 -17.15 -32.03 -18.01
CA ASN A 45 -15.90 -31.55 -17.37
C ASN A 45 -14.68 -31.61 -18.32
N LYS A 46 -14.66 -32.60 -19.22
CA LYS A 46 -13.66 -32.71 -20.30
C LYS A 46 -13.93 -31.78 -21.49
N LYS A 47 -14.98 -30.97 -21.43
CA LYS A 47 -15.45 -30.07 -22.49
C LYS A 47 -15.91 -30.79 -23.78
N ASP A 48 -16.17 -32.09 -23.71
CA ASP A 48 -16.79 -32.88 -24.80
C ASP A 48 -18.31 -32.72 -24.71
N TYR A 49 -18.75 -31.50 -25.06
CA TYR A 49 -20.15 -31.10 -24.87
C TYR A 49 -21.11 -31.84 -25.81
N GLU A 50 -20.65 -32.33 -26.94
CA GLU A 50 -21.49 -33.12 -27.85
C GLU A 50 -21.92 -34.45 -27.24
N LYS A 51 -20.97 -35.23 -26.72
CA LYS A 51 -21.27 -36.50 -26.04
C LYS A 51 -22.08 -36.25 -24.74
N SER A 52 -21.75 -35.25 -24.01
CA SER A 52 -22.50 -34.84 -22.81
C SER A 52 -23.95 -34.50 -23.17
N ARG A 53 -24.16 -33.73 -24.24
CA ARG A 53 -25.48 -33.35 -24.77
C ARG A 53 -26.35 -34.58 -25.03
N ASP A 54 -25.81 -35.55 -25.74
CA ASP A 54 -26.57 -36.72 -26.17
C ASP A 54 -27.02 -37.57 -24.97
N ILE A 55 -26.17 -37.71 -23.96
CA ILE A 55 -26.51 -38.41 -22.71
C ILE A 55 -27.53 -37.63 -21.90
N TYR A 56 -27.34 -36.30 -21.70
CA TYR A 56 -28.28 -35.50 -20.95
C TYR A 56 -29.63 -35.41 -21.65
N LYS A 57 -29.68 -35.41 -22.99
CA LYS A 57 -30.91 -35.50 -23.77
C LYS A 57 -31.65 -36.81 -23.44
N LYS A 58 -30.96 -37.96 -23.51
CA LYS A 58 -31.55 -39.28 -23.16
C LYS A 58 -32.07 -39.29 -21.73
N LEU A 59 -31.32 -38.74 -20.78
CA LEU A 59 -31.74 -38.64 -19.38
C LEU A 59 -32.99 -37.75 -19.24
N TYR A 60 -33.04 -36.60 -19.95
CA TYR A 60 -34.21 -35.73 -19.94
C TYR A 60 -35.44 -36.41 -20.56
N ASP A 61 -35.27 -37.03 -21.71
CA ASP A 61 -36.37 -37.71 -22.41
C ASP A 61 -36.93 -38.88 -21.56
N THR A 62 -36.10 -39.52 -20.77
CA THR A 62 -36.50 -40.67 -19.93
C THR A 62 -37.13 -40.26 -18.62
N TYR A 63 -36.57 -39.23 -17.93
CA TYR A 63 -36.92 -38.89 -16.55
C TYR A 63 -37.66 -37.55 -16.38
N GLY A 64 -37.70 -36.71 -17.41
CA GLY A 64 -38.41 -35.41 -17.39
C GLY A 64 -37.86 -34.37 -16.42
N SER A 65 -36.63 -34.59 -15.86
CA SER A 65 -36.07 -33.74 -14.82
C SER A 65 -35.60 -32.39 -15.37
N THR A 66 -35.97 -31.30 -14.72
CA THR A 66 -35.49 -29.95 -15.03
C THR A 66 -33.96 -29.84 -14.94
N ALA A 67 -33.30 -30.61 -14.04
CA ALA A 67 -31.85 -30.62 -13.95
C ALA A 67 -31.19 -31.16 -15.21
N TYR A 68 -31.70 -32.26 -15.78
CA TYR A 68 -31.23 -32.81 -17.06
C TYR A 68 -31.52 -31.92 -18.23
N PHE A 69 -32.73 -31.30 -18.23
CA PHE A 69 -33.07 -30.29 -19.22
C PHE A 69 -32.05 -29.16 -19.25
N ASN A 70 -31.73 -28.60 -18.10
CA ASN A 70 -30.75 -27.51 -17.98
C ASN A 70 -29.39 -27.90 -18.55
N GLN A 71 -28.89 -29.08 -18.18
CA GLN A 71 -27.58 -29.55 -18.67
C GLN A 71 -27.60 -29.83 -20.17
N TYR A 72 -28.68 -30.41 -20.69
CA TYR A 72 -28.87 -30.63 -22.11
C TYR A 72 -28.88 -29.31 -22.91
N ALA A 73 -29.67 -28.34 -22.45
CA ALA A 73 -29.76 -27.03 -23.07
C ALA A 73 -28.47 -26.22 -22.98
N ASP A 74 -27.76 -26.29 -21.85
CA ASP A 74 -26.44 -25.68 -21.70
C ASP A 74 -25.40 -26.30 -22.66
N CYS A 75 -25.45 -27.62 -22.90
CA CYS A 75 -24.58 -28.26 -23.89
C CYS A 75 -24.89 -27.78 -25.33
N LEU A 76 -26.15 -27.54 -25.68
CA LEU A 76 -26.51 -26.97 -27.00
C LEU A 76 -25.91 -25.56 -27.18
N ILE A 77 -25.96 -24.73 -26.14
CA ILE A 77 -25.33 -23.39 -26.15
C ILE A 77 -23.82 -23.49 -26.31
N LEU A 78 -23.17 -24.39 -25.54
CA LEU A 78 -21.70 -24.55 -25.52
C LEU A 78 -21.16 -25.20 -26.83
N THR A 79 -21.97 -25.96 -27.55
CA THR A 79 -21.63 -26.48 -28.89
C THR A 79 -21.95 -25.52 -30.03
N GLY A 80 -22.57 -24.34 -29.73
CA GLY A 80 -22.98 -23.36 -30.75
C GLY A 80 -24.25 -23.72 -31.52
N ASP A 81 -24.97 -24.77 -31.12
CA ASP A 81 -26.27 -25.14 -31.72
C ASP A 81 -27.38 -24.25 -31.13
N TYR A 82 -27.34 -22.96 -31.50
CA TYR A 82 -28.28 -21.98 -30.99
C TYR A 82 -29.72 -22.20 -31.52
N ASP A 83 -29.88 -22.69 -32.74
CA ASP A 83 -31.20 -23.01 -33.33
C ASP A 83 -31.82 -24.22 -32.62
N GLY A 84 -31.02 -25.22 -32.29
CA GLY A 84 -31.46 -26.34 -31.47
C GLY A 84 -31.87 -25.89 -30.07
N ALA A 85 -31.04 -25.06 -29.43
CA ALA A 85 -31.30 -24.50 -28.11
C ALA A 85 -32.61 -23.67 -28.09
N GLU A 86 -32.84 -22.79 -29.09
CA GLU A 86 -34.06 -22.01 -29.20
C GLU A 86 -35.29 -22.89 -29.24
N LYS A 87 -35.28 -23.92 -30.09
CA LYS A 87 -36.41 -24.88 -30.23
C LYS A 87 -36.71 -25.60 -28.93
N VAL A 88 -35.66 -26.06 -28.26
CA VAL A 88 -35.73 -26.82 -26.99
C VAL A 88 -36.29 -25.92 -25.89
N TYR A 89 -35.76 -24.70 -25.72
CA TYR A 89 -36.28 -23.75 -24.72
C TYR A 89 -37.75 -23.35 -25.00
N LYS A 90 -38.10 -23.04 -26.25
CA LYS A 90 -39.47 -22.70 -26.61
C LYS A 90 -40.44 -23.85 -26.33
N SER A 91 -40.02 -25.09 -26.59
CA SER A 91 -40.84 -26.28 -26.28
C SER A 91 -41.01 -26.45 -24.76
N TYR A 92 -39.94 -26.37 -24.02
CA TYR A 92 -39.95 -26.51 -22.57
C TYR A 92 -40.81 -25.45 -21.87
N LEU A 93 -40.74 -24.22 -22.32
CA LEU A 93 -41.48 -23.09 -21.75
C LEU A 93 -42.99 -23.13 -22.01
N LYS A 94 -43.48 -23.95 -22.94
CA LYS A 94 -44.94 -24.15 -23.11
C LYS A 94 -45.58 -24.77 -21.86
N THR A 95 -44.88 -25.67 -21.20
CA THR A 95 -45.34 -26.36 -19.99
C THR A 95 -44.77 -25.79 -18.72
N ASN A 96 -43.64 -25.09 -18.78
CA ASN A 96 -42.88 -24.57 -17.63
C ASN A 96 -42.79 -23.03 -17.68
N GLN A 97 -43.92 -22.35 -17.82
CA GLN A 97 -44.01 -20.89 -18.05
C GLN A 97 -43.38 -20.01 -16.97
N LYS A 98 -43.22 -20.50 -15.76
CA LYS A 98 -42.60 -19.76 -14.62
C LYS A 98 -41.14 -20.10 -14.40
N ASN A 99 -40.48 -20.81 -15.31
CA ASN A 99 -39.06 -21.12 -15.20
C ASN A 99 -38.21 -19.95 -15.68
N TRP A 100 -37.85 -19.06 -14.74
CA TRP A 100 -37.06 -17.84 -15.02
C TRP A 100 -35.72 -18.12 -15.69
N LYS A 101 -35.01 -19.18 -15.24
CA LYS A 101 -33.71 -19.56 -15.83
C LYS A 101 -33.86 -19.82 -17.32
N SER A 102 -34.85 -20.63 -17.71
CA SER A 102 -35.09 -20.97 -19.12
C SER A 102 -35.51 -19.77 -19.96
N HIS A 103 -36.26 -18.81 -19.40
CA HIS A 103 -36.57 -17.56 -20.09
C HIS A 103 -35.32 -16.72 -20.35
N ILE A 104 -34.45 -16.58 -19.36
CA ILE A 104 -33.22 -15.79 -19.47
C ILE A 104 -32.23 -16.48 -20.42
N ASP A 105 -32.12 -17.80 -20.34
CA ASP A 105 -31.26 -18.57 -21.23
C ASP A 105 -31.75 -18.49 -22.70
N LEU A 106 -33.06 -18.49 -22.94
CA LEU A 106 -33.60 -18.27 -24.28
C LEU A 106 -33.26 -16.87 -24.82
N ALA A 107 -33.34 -15.85 -23.97
CA ALA A 107 -32.91 -14.50 -24.36
C ALA A 107 -31.39 -14.47 -24.65
N TYR A 108 -30.59 -15.18 -23.88
CA TYR A 108 -29.16 -15.32 -24.14
C TYR A 108 -28.88 -16.03 -25.47
N VAL A 109 -29.66 -17.04 -25.84
CA VAL A 109 -29.58 -17.69 -27.17
C VAL A 109 -29.81 -16.68 -28.27
N TYR A 110 -30.82 -15.79 -28.16
CA TYR A 110 -31.03 -14.72 -29.14
C TYR A 110 -29.83 -13.78 -29.27
N VAL A 111 -29.21 -13.40 -28.16
CA VAL A 111 -27.96 -12.61 -28.19
C VAL A 111 -26.84 -13.37 -28.93
N LYS A 112 -26.71 -14.67 -28.72
CA LYS A 112 -25.72 -15.52 -29.42
C LYS A 112 -25.98 -15.68 -30.90
N GLN A 113 -27.26 -15.60 -31.33
CA GLN A 113 -27.67 -15.56 -32.73
C GLN A 113 -27.48 -14.18 -33.38
N GLY A 114 -27.06 -13.13 -32.61
CA GLY A 114 -26.95 -11.75 -33.08
C GLY A 114 -28.27 -10.96 -33.06
N GLU A 115 -29.34 -11.55 -32.52
CA GLU A 115 -30.69 -10.97 -32.48
C GLU A 115 -30.91 -10.15 -31.18
N ASN A 116 -30.07 -9.15 -30.90
CA ASN A 116 -30.11 -8.39 -29.65
C ASN A 116 -31.47 -7.71 -29.39
N ASP A 117 -32.07 -7.10 -30.39
CA ASP A 117 -33.41 -6.46 -30.27
C ASP A 117 -34.51 -7.47 -29.89
N LYS A 118 -34.42 -8.70 -30.41
CA LYS A 118 -35.35 -9.77 -30.08
C LYS A 118 -35.16 -10.23 -28.63
N ALA A 119 -33.92 -10.35 -28.17
CA ALA A 119 -33.61 -10.69 -26.81
C ALA A 119 -34.16 -9.64 -25.83
N GLU A 120 -33.94 -8.37 -26.11
CA GLU A 120 -34.43 -7.27 -25.28
C GLU A 120 -35.98 -7.21 -25.23
N LYS A 121 -36.64 -7.27 -26.38
CA LYS A 121 -38.10 -7.32 -26.44
C LYS A 121 -38.67 -8.52 -25.70
N TYR A 122 -38.00 -9.66 -25.79
CA TYR A 122 -38.41 -10.87 -25.09
C TYR A 122 -38.28 -10.71 -23.59
N LEU A 123 -37.13 -10.23 -23.09
CA LEU A 123 -36.90 -9.98 -21.66
C LEU A 123 -37.86 -8.92 -21.14
N ASN A 124 -38.10 -7.84 -21.85
CA ASN A 124 -39.07 -6.82 -21.47
C ASN A 124 -40.51 -7.38 -21.30
N LYS A 125 -40.88 -8.44 -22.04
CA LYS A 125 -42.12 -9.16 -21.82
C LYS A 125 -42.08 -9.99 -20.55
N VAL A 126 -40.99 -10.71 -20.30
CA VAL A 126 -40.77 -11.53 -19.10
C VAL A 126 -40.75 -10.67 -17.82
N LEU A 127 -40.20 -9.44 -17.91
CA LEU A 127 -40.15 -8.48 -16.80
C LEU A 127 -41.50 -7.95 -16.32
N LYS A 128 -42.59 -8.23 -17.02
CA LYS A 128 -43.96 -7.89 -16.55
C LYS A 128 -44.39 -8.77 -15.37
N ASP A 129 -43.85 -9.98 -15.30
CA ASP A 129 -44.16 -10.99 -14.29
C ASP A 129 -43.00 -11.22 -13.30
N VAL A 130 -42.26 -10.14 -12.95
CA VAL A 130 -41.12 -10.21 -12.00
C VAL A 130 -41.64 -10.66 -10.64
N PRO A 131 -40.84 -11.49 -9.89
CA PRO A 131 -41.17 -11.86 -8.52
C PRO A 131 -41.42 -10.67 -7.60
N GLU A 132 -42.33 -10.82 -6.63
CA GLU A 132 -42.77 -9.74 -5.75
C GLU A 132 -42.09 -9.79 -4.35
N ASN A 133 -41.20 -10.73 -4.12
CA ASN A 133 -40.47 -10.82 -2.83
C ASN A 133 -38.97 -10.68 -3.01
N LYS A 134 -38.30 -10.20 -1.97
CA LYS A 134 -36.84 -9.93 -1.96
C LYS A 134 -36.01 -11.11 -2.47
N THR A 135 -36.22 -12.31 -1.93
CA THR A 135 -35.40 -13.50 -2.23
C THR A 135 -35.50 -13.88 -3.69
N SER A 136 -36.74 -13.96 -4.23
CA SER A 136 -36.95 -14.31 -5.62
C SER A 136 -36.46 -13.24 -6.61
N ILE A 137 -36.48 -11.96 -6.22
CA ILE A 137 -35.87 -10.88 -7.00
C ILE A 137 -34.37 -11.06 -7.09
N ILE A 138 -33.70 -11.34 -5.96
CA ILE A 138 -32.25 -11.59 -5.94
C ILE A 138 -31.90 -12.83 -6.78
N GLU A 139 -32.65 -13.92 -6.66
CA GLU A 139 -32.45 -15.13 -7.47
C GLU A 139 -32.61 -14.83 -8.96
N PHE A 140 -33.69 -14.13 -9.33
CA PHE A 140 -33.96 -13.75 -10.71
C PHE A 140 -32.87 -12.86 -11.31
N THR A 141 -32.45 -11.84 -10.57
CA THR A 141 -31.39 -10.92 -11.01
C THR A 141 -30.01 -11.59 -11.06
N ASN A 142 -29.72 -12.55 -10.18
CA ASN A 142 -28.53 -13.38 -10.27
C ASN A 142 -28.49 -14.21 -11.57
N LEU A 143 -29.62 -14.73 -12.01
CA LEU A 143 -29.72 -15.41 -13.31
C LEU A 143 -29.46 -14.46 -14.49
N LEU A 144 -29.98 -13.22 -14.42
CA LEU A 144 -29.71 -12.18 -15.43
C LEU A 144 -28.20 -11.85 -15.49
N ARG A 145 -27.58 -11.62 -14.33
CA ARG A 145 -26.15 -11.32 -14.21
C ARG A 145 -25.27 -12.46 -14.73
N ALA A 146 -25.64 -13.70 -14.47
CA ALA A 146 -24.91 -14.87 -14.97
C ALA A 146 -24.86 -14.95 -16.50
N ARG A 147 -25.77 -14.24 -17.21
CA ARG A 147 -25.81 -14.11 -18.67
C ARG A 147 -25.42 -12.71 -19.16
N ASN A 148 -24.82 -11.89 -18.30
CA ASN A 148 -24.38 -10.51 -18.57
C ASN A 148 -25.52 -9.52 -18.91
N PHE A 149 -26.77 -9.80 -18.52
CA PHE A 149 -27.87 -8.86 -18.61
C PHE A 149 -27.91 -7.90 -17.42
N ASN A 150 -26.77 -7.25 -17.15
CA ASN A 150 -26.57 -6.44 -15.95
C ASN A 150 -27.48 -5.20 -15.93
N ASP A 151 -27.65 -4.48 -17.03
CA ASP A 151 -28.54 -3.30 -17.14
C ASP A 151 -29.98 -3.66 -16.81
N ILE A 152 -30.43 -4.84 -17.26
CA ILE A 152 -31.76 -5.35 -16.97
C ILE A 152 -31.87 -5.70 -15.47
N ALA A 153 -30.83 -6.30 -14.88
CA ALA A 153 -30.83 -6.59 -13.45
C ALA A 153 -30.92 -5.29 -12.61
N ILE A 154 -30.22 -4.23 -13.00
CA ILE A 154 -30.34 -2.90 -12.37
C ILE A 154 -31.74 -2.34 -12.50
N THR A 155 -32.37 -2.46 -13.69
CA THR A 155 -33.75 -2.02 -13.93
C THR A 155 -34.73 -2.76 -13.00
N VAL A 156 -34.55 -4.07 -12.82
CA VAL A 156 -35.37 -4.88 -11.89
C VAL A 156 -35.17 -4.41 -10.45
N PHE A 157 -33.95 -4.21 -9.99
CA PHE A 157 -33.68 -3.72 -8.64
C PHE A 157 -34.29 -2.33 -8.39
N ASN A 158 -34.19 -1.42 -9.37
CA ASN A 158 -34.76 -0.08 -9.27
C ASN A 158 -36.29 -0.08 -9.25
N LYS A 159 -36.93 -1.00 -9.99
CA LYS A 159 -38.39 -1.20 -9.94
C LYS A 159 -38.81 -1.81 -8.59
N ALA A 160 -38.09 -2.82 -8.14
CA ALA A 160 -38.36 -3.54 -6.89
C ALA A 160 -38.20 -2.65 -5.64
N SER A 161 -37.17 -1.82 -5.59
CA SER A 161 -36.93 -0.89 -4.48
C SER A 161 -38.04 0.18 -4.34
N LYS A 162 -38.82 0.45 -5.39
CA LYS A 162 -39.97 1.37 -5.36
C LYS A 162 -41.28 0.69 -4.97
N ASN A 163 -41.30 -0.64 -4.85
CA ASN A 163 -42.50 -1.37 -4.45
C ASN A 163 -42.71 -1.24 -2.94
N PRO A 164 -43.82 -0.66 -2.46
CA PRO A 164 -44.06 -0.45 -1.02
C PRO A 164 -44.17 -1.75 -0.22
N ASN A 165 -44.43 -2.87 -0.88
CA ASN A 165 -44.50 -4.18 -0.25
C ASN A 165 -43.14 -4.82 -0.03
N ILE A 166 -42.06 -4.21 -0.57
CA ILE A 166 -40.67 -4.69 -0.44
C ILE A 166 -39.88 -3.65 0.34
N ASN A 167 -39.69 -3.89 1.63
CA ASN A 167 -38.89 -2.99 2.47
C ASN A 167 -37.39 -3.33 2.33
N TYR A 168 -36.81 -3.11 1.14
CA TYR A 168 -35.41 -3.37 0.85
C TYR A 168 -34.91 -2.55 -0.36
N SER A 169 -33.76 -1.90 -0.22
CA SER A 169 -33.21 -0.97 -1.22
C SER A 169 -32.48 -1.63 -2.39
N PHE A 170 -32.02 -2.85 -2.20
CA PHE A 170 -31.11 -3.59 -3.10
C PHE A 170 -29.78 -2.87 -3.37
N ASN A 171 -29.35 -1.96 -2.50
CA ASN A 171 -28.13 -1.19 -2.71
C ASN A 171 -26.88 -2.08 -2.78
N LEU A 172 -26.79 -3.13 -1.96
CA LEU A 172 -25.68 -4.08 -2.00
C LEU A 172 -25.61 -4.85 -3.33
N GLU A 173 -26.74 -5.37 -3.78
CA GLU A 173 -26.84 -6.14 -5.04
C GLU A 173 -26.59 -5.25 -6.26
N LYS A 174 -27.08 -4.01 -6.24
CA LYS A 174 -26.76 -2.99 -7.26
C LYS A 174 -25.26 -2.69 -7.29
N ALA A 175 -24.62 -2.48 -6.13
CA ALA A 175 -23.19 -2.24 -6.04
C ALA A 175 -22.39 -3.37 -6.70
N TYR A 176 -22.71 -4.63 -6.39
CA TYR A 176 -22.05 -5.78 -7.05
C TYR A 176 -22.30 -5.83 -8.55
N THR A 177 -23.50 -5.43 -9.00
CA THR A 177 -23.84 -5.44 -10.42
C THR A 177 -23.07 -4.36 -11.17
N TYR A 178 -23.06 -3.12 -10.67
CA TYR A 178 -22.27 -2.01 -11.24
C TYR A 178 -20.77 -2.32 -11.24
N ASN A 179 -20.24 -2.93 -10.16
CA ASN A 179 -18.85 -3.34 -10.11
C ASN A 179 -18.50 -4.37 -11.21
N SER A 180 -19.40 -5.31 -11.52
CA SER A 180 -19.21 -6.27 -12.62
C SER A 180 -19.28 -5.63 -14.02
N MET A 181 -19.85 -4.43 -14.13
CA MET A 181 -19.89 -3.60 -15.34
C MET A 181 -18.71 -2.64 -15.44
N LEU A 182 -17.82 -2.60 -14.43
CA LEU A 182 -16.75 -1.63 -14.26
C LEU A 182 -17.26 -0.18 -14.13
N ASP A 183 -18.53 -0.03 -13.74
CA ASP A 183 -19.13 1.26 -13.39
C ASP A 183 -18.87 1.54 -11.91
N PHE A 184 -17.65 2.02 -11.64
CA PHE A 184 -17.17 2.23 -10.28
C PHE A 184 -17.87 3.40 -9.58
N GLU A 185 -18.36 4.39 -10.34
CA GLU A 185 -19.09 5.53 -9.78
C GLU A 185 -20.40 5.08 -9.13
N ASN A 186 -21.27 4.41 -9.90
CA ASN A 186 -22.53 3.90 -9.39
C ASN A 186 -22.33 2.78 -8.35
N SER A 187 -21.28 1.97 -8.50
CA SER A 187 -20.93 0.94 -7.52
C SER A 187 -20.61 1.56 -6.16
N THR A 188 -19.73 2.58 -6.14
CA THR A 188 -19.32 3.30 -4.92
C THR A 188 -20.52 3.97 -4.26
N GLU A 189 -21.33 4.67 -5.02
CA GLU A 189 -22.54 5.32 -4.50
C GLU A 189 -23.49 4.30 -3.83
N CYS A 190 -23.72 3.16 -4.47
CA CYS A 190 -24.55 2.10 -3.90
C CYS A 190 -23.97 1.48 -2.64
N TYR A 191 -22.64 1.29 -2.54
CA TYR A 191 -21.99 0.84 -1.30
C TYR A 191 -22.14 1.85 -0.16
N LEU A 192 -22.01 3.15 -0.44
CA LEU A 192 -22.18 4.20 0.56
C LEU A 192 -23.64 4.29 1.04
N LEU A 193 -24.61 4.20 0.12
CA LEU A 193 -26.03 4.13 0.50
C LEU A 193 -26.34 2.88 1.34
N TYR A 194 -25.75 1.74 0.98
CA TYR A 194 -25.90 0.51 1.77
C TYR A 194 -25.28 0.66 3.17
N LEU A 195 -24.12 1.30 3.28
CA LEU A 195 -23.49 1.55 4.57
C LEU A 195 -24.34 2.44 5.47
N LYS A 196 -24.98 3.48 4.91
CA LYS A 196 -25.91 4.33 5.65
C LYS A 196 -27.09 3.54 6.23
N GLU A 197 -27.59 2.55 5.50
CA GLU A 197 -28.69 1.68 5.95
C GLU A 197 -28.21 0.62 6.96
N ARG A 198 -26.94 0.24 6.90
CA ARG A 198 -26.32 -0.86 7.64
C ARG A 198 -24.93 -0.47 8.14
N PRO A 199 -24.83 0.41 9.15
CA PRO A 199 -23.55 0.87 9.69
C PRO A 199 -22.64 -0.28 10.15
N GLU A 200 -23.21 -1.38 10.64
CA GLU A 200 -22.49 -2.59 11.06
C GLU A 200 -21.71 -3.28 9.92
N GLN A 201 -21.96 -2.90 8.68
CA GLN A 201 -21.27 -3.45 7.50
C GLN A 201 -20.03 -2.63 7.07
N TYR A 202 -19.55 -1.73 7.93
CA TYR A 202 -18.40 -0.86 7.66
C TYR A 202 -17.18 -1.62 7.13
N GLU A 203 -16.74 -2.68 7.83
CA GLU A 203 -15.56 -3.45 7.43
C GLU A 203 -15.75 -4.19 6.08
N MET A 204 -16.98 -4.61 5.79
CA MET A 204 -17.28 -5.22 4.49
C MET A 204 -17.17 -4.19 3.36
N VAL A 205 -17.75 -3.00 3.51
CA VAL A 205 -17.69 -1.93 2.49
C VAL A 205 -16.24 -1.46 2.29
N LYS A 206 -15.50 -1.24 3.37
CA LYS A 206 -14.07 -0.92 3.37
C LYS A 206 -13.25 -1.97 2.60
N SER A 207 -13.53 -3.26 2.83
CA SER A 207 -12.86 -4.36 2.11
C SER A 207 -13.18 -4.32 0.61
N ARG A 208 -14.43 -3.95 0.21
CA ARG A 208 -14.80 -3.82 -1.21
C ARG A 208 -14.06 -2.67 -1.88
N PHE A 209 -13.95 -1.53 -1.22
CA PHE A 209 -13.17 -0.40 -1.75
C PHE A 209 -11.69 -0.78 -1.93
N ARG A 210 -11.09 -1.48 -0.96
CA ARG A 210 -9.71 -2.00 -1.10
C ARG A 210 -9.55 -2.89 -2.33
N VAL A 211 -10.51 -3.79 -2.58
CA VAL A 211 -10.48 -4.67 -3.76
C VAL A 211 -10.62 -3.86 -5.05
N MET A 212 -11.53 -2.87 -5.09
CA MET A 212 -11.70 -1.99 -6.26
C MET A 212 -10.41 -1.23 -6.59
N MET A 213 -9.76 -0.62 -5.58
CA MET A 213 -8.48 0.09 -5.72
C MET A 213 -7.36 -0.84 -6.21
N MET A 214 -7.30 -2.08 -5.71
CA MET A 214 -6.25 -3.05 -6.08
C MET A 214 -6.32 -3.50 -7.55
N TYR A 215 -7.51 -3.52 -8.15
CA TYR A 215 -7.73 -3.92 -9.54
C TYR A 215 -7.84 -2.73 -10.50
N ASP A 216 -7.59 -1.52 -10.03
CA ASP A 216 -7.61 -0.32 -10.87
C ASP A 216 -6.33 -0.22 -11.71
N LEU A 217 -6.41 -0.67 -12.95
CA LEU A 217 -5.31 -0.58 -13.91
C LEU A 217 -5.11 0.83 -14.49
N ASN A 218 -6.12 1.70 -14.37
CA ASN A 218 -6.15 3.00 -15.03
C ASN A 218 -6.03 4.20 -14.07
N GLY A 219 -6.08 3.98 -12.75
CA GLY A 219 -6.02 5.02 -11.72
C GLY A 219 -7.30 5.85 -11.57
N ASN A 220 -8.43 5.41 -12.13
CA ASN A 220 -9.68 6.16 -12.09
C ASN A 220 -10.54 5.86 -10.85
N VAL A 221 -10.36 4.70 -10.22
CA VAL A 221 -11.17 4.25 -9.07
C VAL A 221 -10.86 5.09 -7.84
N ASP A 222 -9.59 5.48 -7.67
CA ASP A 222 -9.16 6.29 -6.55
C ASP A 222 -9.87 7.64 -6.53
N ASP A 223 -9.93 8.34 -7.66
CA ASP A 223 -10.64 9.62 -7.77
C ASP A 223 -12.15 9.46 -7.54
N VAL A 224 -12.76 8.40 -8.07
CA VAL A 224 -14.18 8.09 -7.88
C VAL A 224 -14.51 7.89 -6.40
N ILE A 225 -13.74 7.06 -5.69
CA ILE A 225 -13.96 6.80 -4.26
C ILE A 225 -13.75 8.08 -3.45
N ARG A 226 -12.67 8.82 -3.73
CA ARG A 226 -12.35 10.07 -3.05
C ARG A 226 -13.47 11.10 -3.17
N MET A 227 -13.92 11.37 -4.39
CA MET A 227 -14.96 12.35 -4.66
C MET A 227 -16.30 11.95 -4.05
N ALA A 228 -16.67 10.66 -4.13
CA ALA A 228 -17.89 10.16 -3.52
C ALA A 228 -17.87 10.29 -1.99
N LEU A 229 -16.75 9.93 -1.35
CA LEU A 229 -16.59 10.05 0.11
C LEU A 229 -16.62 11.50 0.56
N LEU A 230 -15.89 12.41 -0.12
CA LEU A 230 -15.91 13.84 0.19
C LEU A 230 -17.32 14.40 0.08
N ARG A 231 -18.03 14.11 -1.01
CA ARG A 231 -19.42 14.55 -1.20
C ARG A 231 -20.33 14.02 -0.10
N LYS A 232 -20.27 12.71 0.22
CA LYS A 232 -21.13 12.09 1.23
C LYS A 232 -20.86 12.63 2.63
N THR A 233 -19.61 12.87 2.98
CA THR A 233 -19.25 13.49 4.27
C THR A 233 -19.74 14.94 4.37
N GLN A 234 -19.80 15.66 3.24
CA GLN A 234 -20.37 17.01 3.19
C GLN A 234 -21.91 17.02 3.24
N GLU A 235 -22.57 16.07 2.53
CA GLU A 235 -24.03 15.92 2.50
C GLU A 235 -24.60 15.47 3.85
N ASP A 236 -23.87 14.63 4.57
CA ASP A 236 -24.28 14.05 5.86
C ASP A 236 -23.11 14.12 6.87
N PRO A 237 -22.82 15.34 7.40
CA PRO A 237 -21.67 15.55 8.28
C PRO A 237 -21.74 14.75 9.59
N GLU A 238 -22.92 14.35 10.04
CA GLU A 238 -23.11 13.59 11.28
C GLU A 238 -22.88 12.09 11.09
N ASN A 239 -22.69 11.62 9.86
CA ASN A 239 -22.46 10.22 9.57
C ASN A 239 -21.01 9.85 9.86
N GLU A 240 -20.79 9.10 10.94
CA GLU A 240 -19.44 8.69 11.38
C GLU A 240 -18.80 7.67 10.45
N GLU A 241 -19.58 6.78 9.83
CA GLU A 241 -19.08 5.76 8.93
C GLU A 241 -18.48 6.39 7.67
N TYR A 242 -19.09 7.45 7.15
CA TYR A 242 -18.55 8.18 5.99
C TYR A 242 -17.24 8.89 6.35
N ALA A 243 -17.20 9.58 7.50
CA ALA A 243 -15.98 10.24 7.96
C ALA A 243 -14.85 9.23 8.24
N SER A 244 -15.18 8.09 8.86
CA SER A 244 -14.23 7.00 9.13
C SER A 244 -13.72 6.33 7.84
N LEU A 245 -14.59 6.16 6.82
CA LEU A 245 -14.15 5.66 5.52
C LEU A 245 -13.24 6.66 4.80
N LEU A 246 -13.57 7.95 4.85
CA LEU A 246 -12.73 8.99 4.25
C LEU A 246 -11.37 9.07 4.93
N MET A 247 -11.34 9.01 6.28
CA MET A 247 -10.09 8.92 7.04
C MET A 247 -9.27 7.69 6.63
N TRP A 248 -9.88 6.50 6.64
CA TRP A 248 -9.18 5.28 6.22
C TRP A 248 -8.65 5.38 4.79
N TYR A 249 -9.46 5.89 3.85
CA TYR A 249 -9.06 6.09 2.46
C TYR A 249 -7.87 7.04 2.37
N SER A 250 -7.93 8.18 3.06
CA SER A 250 -6.86 9.17 3.09
C SER A 250 -5.53 8.58 3.60
N LEU A 251 -5.59 7.72 4.62
CA LEU A 251 -4.42 6.99 5.11
C LEU A 251 -3.84 6.03 4.05
N GLN A 252 -4.69 5.32 3.29
CA GLN A 252 -4.22 4.44 2.20
C GLN A 252 -3.51 5.23 1.11
N MET A 253 -3.99 6.44 0.80
CA MET A 253 -3.44 7.34 -0.21
C MET A 253 -2.29 8.21 0.33
N GLN A 254 -1.91 8.05 1.59
CA GLN A 254 -0.90 8.87 2.27
C GLN A 254 -1.26 10.38 2.31
N ASP A 255 -2.55 10.70 2.22
CA ASP A 255 -3.08 12.05 2.40
C ASP A 255 -3.35 12.28 3.90
N TYR A 256 -2.26 12.50 4.65
CA TYR A 256 -2.32 12.62 6.11
C TYR A 256 -3.00 13.92 6.55
N GLU A 257 -2.99 14.95 5.71
CA GLU A 257 -3.68 16.22 5.98
C GLU A 257 -5.19 16.01 6.04
N LEU A 258 -5.76 15.37 4.99
CA LEU A 258 -7.18 15.06 4.95
C LEU A 258 -7.57 14.08 6.07
N ALA A 259 -6.73 13.08 6.35
CA ALA A 259 -6.96 12.13 7.43
C ALA A 259 -7.02 12.84 8.80
N LEU A 260 -6.07 13.73 9.10
CA LEU A 260 -6.04 14.52 10.33
C LEU A 260 -7.25 15.46 10.43
N MET A 261 -7.64 16.09 9.33
CA MET A 261 -8.82 16.95 9.29
C MET A 261 -10.09 16.19 9.67
N GLN A 262 -10.28 14.97 9.14
CA GLN A 262 -11.42 14.13 9.48
C GLN A 262 -11.39 13.68 10.94
N LEU A 263 -10.23 13.26 11.45
CA LEU A 263 -10.09 12.88 12.86
C LEU A 263 -10.40 14.04 13.82
N LYS A 264 -9.88 15.23 13.54
CA LYS A 264 -10.20 16.41 14.34
C LYS A 264 -11.70 16.74 14.30
N ALA A 265 -12.36 16.52 13.16
CA ALA A 265 -13.80 16.73 13.05
C ALA A 265 -14.60 15.70 13.86
N LEU A 266 -14.23 14.42 13.80
CA LEU A 266 -14.83 13.34 14.59
C LEU A 266 -14.63 13.55 16.10
N ASP A 267 -13.42 13.90 16.50
CA ASP A 267 -13.06 14.15 17.90
C ASP A 267 -13.85 15.32 18.52
N ARG A 268 -14.06 16.40 17.76
CA ARG A 268 -14.85 17.57 18.20
C ARG A 268 -16.34 17.25 18.43
N ARG A 269 -16.88 16.19 17.81
CA ARG A 269 -18.25 15.73 18.04
C ARG A 269 -18.42 15.08 19.42
N GLY A 270 -17.34 14.59 20.02
CA GLY A 270 -17.32 14.09 21.39
C GLY A 270 -18.03 12.76 21.62
N GLN A 271 -18.35 12.02 20.56
CA GLN A 271 -19.00 10.70 20.66
C GLN A 271 -18.00 9.59 21.02
N ALA A 272 -16.73 9.75 20.63
CA ALA A 272 -15.63 8.89 20.98
C ALA A 272 -14.34 9.69 21.20
N ASP A 273 -13.36 9.07 21.84
CA ASP A 273 -12.03 9.65 22.04
C ASP A 273 -11.10 9.24 20.89
N TYR A 274 -10.72 10.19 20.04
CA TYR A 274 -9.83 9.99 18.88
C TYR A 274 -8.41 10.50 19.13
N GLU A 275 -8.05 10.87 20.36
CA GLU A 275 -6.72 11.39 20.68
C GLU A 275 -5.62 10.38 20.33
N SER A 276 -5.86 9.08 20.59
CA SER A 276 -4.93 7.99 20.22
C SER A 276 -4.68 7.94 18.72
N ASP A 277 -5.74 8.07 17.91
CA ASP A 277 -5.62 8.00 16.44
C ASP A 277 -4.91 9.26 15.89
N ILE A 278 -5.16 10.43 16.48
CA ILE A 278 -4.46 11.69 16.13
C ILE A 278 -2.96 11.58 16.44
N ILE A 279 -2.59 11.02 17.59
CA ILE A 279 -1.19 10.74 17.95
C ILE A 279 -0.54 9.78 16.95
N GLN A 280 -1.26 8.74 16.53
CA GLN A 280 -0.78 7.79 15.51
C GLN A 280 -0.53 8.49 14.17
N ILE A 281 -1.47 9.33 13.71
CA ILE A 281 -1.26 10.10 12.47
C ILE A 281 -0.08 11.05 12.61
N ALA A 282 0.08 11.71 13.75
CA ALA A 282 1.22 12.58 13.99
C ALA A 282 2.55 11.83 13.83
N GLN A 283 2.64 10.61 14.37
CA GLN A 283 3.82 9.76 14.23
C GLN A 283 4.04 9.33 12.78
N ILE A 284 3.00 8.81 12.12
CA ILE A 284 3.08 8.36 10.72
C ILE A 284 3.49 9.52 9.79
N ALA A 285 2.91 10.71 9.98
CA ALA A 285 3.27 11.90 9.21
C ALA A 285 4.73 12.30 9.42
N SER A 286 5.23 12.26 10.68
CA SER A 286 6.64 12.50 10.99
C SER A 286 7.57 11.51 10.29
N ASP A 287 7.23 10.21 10.31
CA ASP A 287 8.04 9.15 9.69
C ASP A 287 8.04 9.25 8.15
N ASN A 288 6.99 9.83 7.56
CA ASN A 288 6.89 10.14 6.14
C ASN A 288 7.37 11.57 5.81
N ARG A 289 8.07 12.25 6.70
CA ARG A 289 8.65 13.59 6.53
C ARG A 289 7.61 14.70 6.29
N GLN A 290 6.34 14.47 6.62
CA GLN A 290 5.27 15.49 6.59
C GLN A 290 5.19 16.17 7.96
N PHE A 291 6.23 16.90 8.30
CA PHE A 291 6.43 17.43 9.66
C PHE A 291 5.39 18.47 10.06
N ASP A 292 4.87 19.28 9.13
CA ASP A 292 3.84 20.30 9.42
C ASP A 292 2.55 19.64 9.92
N ILE A 293 2.15 18.54 9.30
CA ILE A 293 0.98 17.77 9.70
C ILE A 293 1.19 17.13 11.08
N SER A 294 2.39 16.60 11.31
CA SER A 294 2.77 16.04 12.61
C SER A 294 2.71 17.10 13.72
N ILE A 295 3.28 18.29 13.47
CA ILE A 295 3.27 19.42 14.38
C ILE A 295 1.83 19.88 14.67
N ASP A 296 1.00 19.99 13.64
CA ASP A 296 -0.42 20.39 13.78
C ASP A 296 -1.22 19.37 14.59
N ALA A 297 -0.96 18.07 14.41
CA ALA A 297 -1.62 17.01 15.18
C ALA A 297 -1.23 17.05 16.67
N TYR A 298 0.07 17.15 16.99
CA TYR A 298 0.50 17.25 18.38
C TYR A 298 0.02 18.53 19.07
N ASN A 299 0.05 19.67 18.37
CA ASN A 299 -0.50 20.92 18.91
C ASN A 299 -2.00 20.81 19.19
N TYR A 300 -2.77 20.11 18.35
CA TYR A 300 -4.19 19.89 18.59
C TYR A 300 -4.43 19.18 19.92
N ILE A 301 -3.68 18.10 20.20
CA ILE A 301 -3.77 17.36 21.47
C ILE A 301 -3.41 18.24 22.66
N LEU A 302 -2.29 18.96 22.60
CA LEU A 302 -1.82 19.81 23.68
C LEU A 302 -2.80 20.97 23.98
N ASN A 303 -3.43 21.53 22.96
CA ASN A 303 -4.42 22.61 23.12
C ASN A 303 -5.77 22.12 23.64
N LYS A 304 -6.19 20.88 23.28
CA LYS A 304 -7.47 20.31 23.68
C LYS A 304 -7.44 19.81 25.12
N SER A 305 -6.46 18.96 25.43
CA SER A 305 -6.46 18.13 26.64
C SER A 305 -5.52 18.63 27.73
N GLY A 306 -4.70 19.68 27.43
CA GLY A 306 -3.73 20.20 28.37
C GLY A 306 -2.81 19.08 28.89
N GLU A 307 -2.83 18.83 30.21
CA GLU A 307 -2.05 17.76 30.87
C GLU A 307 -2.78 16.39 30.88
N GLY A 308 -3.53 16.09 29.83
CA GLY A 308 -4.23 14.82 29.66
C GLY A 308 -3.31 13.60 29.46
N VAL A 309 -3.91 12.45 29.20
CA VAL A 309 -3.20 11.15 29.08
C VAL A 309 -2.06 11.20 28.05
N TYR A 310 -2.23 11.91 26.95
CA TYR A 310 -1.27 11.99 25.85
C TYR A 310 -0.32 13.20 25.94
N TYR A 311 -0.37 13.98 27.04
CA TYR A 311 0.44 15.19 27.20
C TYR A 311 1.95 14.96 26.98
N ILE A 312 2.51 13.96 27.64
CA ILE A 312 3.94 13.65 27.55
C ILE A 312 4.30 13.24 26.12
N GLN A 313 3.53 12.30 25.54
CA GLN A 313 3.78 11.82 24.18
C GLN A 313 3.66 12.92 23.13
N ALA A 314 2.64 13.78 23.26
CA ALA A 314 2.44 14.91 22.35
C ALA A 314 3.55 15.96 22.50
N THR A 315 4.01 16.27 23.74
CA THR A 315 5.10 17.21 23.98
C THR A 315 6.42 16.70 23.37
N VAL A 316 6.76 15.44 23.63
CA VAL A 316 7.98 14.83 23.08
C VAL A 316 7.90 14.77 21.56
N GLY A 317 6.78 14.31 21.00
CA GLY A 317 6.58 14.20 19.56
C GLY A 317 6.62 15.56 18.84
N LEU A 318 6.03 16.59 19.44
CA LEU A 318 6.05 17.96 18.89
C LEU A 318 7.49 18.51 18.78
N ILE A 319 8.27 18.37 19.84
CA ILE A 319 9.66 18.83 19.86
C ILE A 319 10.51 18.07 18.83
N GLN A 320 10.34 16.74 18.76
CA GLN A 320 11.03 15.92 17.77
C GLN A 320 10.64 16.30 16.33
N ALA A 321 9.35 16.55 16.06
CA ALA A 321 8.87 16.96 14.74
C ALA A 321 9.42 18.33 14.34
N LYS A 322 9.46 19.31 15.27
CA LYS A 322 10.07 20.64 15.05
C LYS A 322 11.56 20.51 14.71
N TYR A 323 12.30 19.69 15.45
CA TYR A 323 13.73 19.46 15.20
C TYR A 323 13.95 18.80 13.85
N LYS A 324 13.24 17.69 13.56
CA LYS A 324 13.36 16.96 12.30
C LYS A 324 13.00 17.86 11.11
N LYS A 325 11.98 18.71 11.23
CA LYS A 325 11.62 19.70 10.22
C LYS A 325 12.76 20.67 9.97
N ALA A 326 13.27 21.29 11.01
CA ALA A 326 14.36 22.27 10.91
C ALA A 326 15.60 21.68 10.22
N VAL A 327 15.99 20.45 10.59
CA VAL A 327 17.11 19.74 9.95
C VAL A 327 16.81 19.43 8.48
N ALA A 328 15.58 18.99 8.16
CA ALA A 328 15.19 18.66 6.79
C ALA A 328 15.12 19.88 5.89
N ASP A 329 14.71 21.03 6.43
CA ASP A 329 14.63 22.32 5.72
C ASP A 329 16.00 23.01 5.60
N GLY A 330 17.08 22.40 6.15
CA GLY A 330 18.40 23.01 6.19
C GLY A 330 18.45 24.29 7.04
N ASN A 331 17.60 24.40 8.04
CA ASN A 331 17.61 25.55 8.94
C ASN A 331 18.83 25.49 9.84
N HIS A 332 19.66 26.53 9.83
CA HIS A 332 20.83 26.71 10.68
C HIS A 332 20.73 27.96 11.55
N GLU A 333 19.53 28.50 11.71
CA GLU A 333 19.30 29.70 12.53
C GLU A 333 19.52 29.40 14.02
N LYS A 334 20.61 29.89 14.58
CA LYS A 334 21.01 29.65 15.97
C LYS A 334 19.90 29.99 16.97
N LYS A 335 19.18 31.10 16.73
CA LYS A 335 18.09 31.56 17.60
C LYS A 335 16.94 30.56 17.67
N PHE A 336 16.61 29.90 16.56
CA PHE A 336 15.61 28.84 16.53
C PHE A 336 15.99 27.67 17.44
N PHE A 337 17.24 27.20 17.33
CA PHE A 337 17.73 26.07 18.12
C PHE A 337 17.93 26.43 19.61
N GLU A 338 18.28 27.68 19.93
CA GLU A 338 18.27 28.18 21.32
C GLU A 338 16.87 28.15 21.92
N SER A 339 15.84 28.56 21.15
CA SER A 339 14.44 28.49 21.59
C SER A 339 13.99 27.04 21.79
N LEU A 340 14.29 26.14 20.82
CA LEU A 340 13.90 24.74 20.91
C LEU A 340 14.61 24.03 22.09
N SER A 341 15.89 24.35 22.34
CA SER A 341 16.62 23.89 23.52
C SER A 341 15.97 24.36 24.83
N GLY A 342 15.41 25.59 24.84
CA GLY A 342 14.62 26.10 25.95
C GLY A 342 13.35 25.29 26.17
N GLU A 343 12.57 25.02 25.11
CA GLU A 343 11.37 24.17 25.19
C GLU A 343 11.67 22.78 25.75
N ILE A 344 12.82 22.19 25.39
CA ILE A 344 13.27 20.89 25.94
C ILE A 344 13.57 20.98 27.43
N ASN A 345 14.27 22.05 27.87
CA ASN A 345 14.55 22.26 29.28
C ASN A 345 13.28 22.48 30.11
N ASP A 346 12.30 23.19 29.57
CA ASP A 346 10.99 23.37 30.19
C ASP A 346 10.24 22.03 30.31
N ALA A 347 10.32 21.18 29.25
CA ALA A 347 9.77 19.83 29.30
C ALA A 347 10.44 18.97 30.38
N PHE A 348 11.75 18.99 30.50
CA PHE A 348 12.47 18.31 31.59
C PHE A 348 12.11 18.86 32.98
N ALA A 349 11.97 20.17 33.13
CA ALA A 349 11.58 20.77 34.39
C ALA A 349 10.17 20.36 34.82
N LYS A 350 9.26 20.20 33.88
CA LYS A 350 7.84 19.88 34.14
C LYS A 350 7.57 18.38 34.26
N ILE A 351 8.13 17.57 33.38
CA ILE A 351 7.86 16.12 33.27
C ILE A 351 8.91 15.32 34.04
N GLY A 352 10.13 15.83 34.12
CA GLY A 352 11.28 15.13 34.68
C GLY A 352 12.04 14.30 33.63
N TYR A 353 13.10 13.67 34.11
CA TYR A 353 13.92 12.75 33.34
C TYR A 353 13.35 11.34 33.48
N THR A 354 12.53 10.93 32.52
CA THR A 354 11.83 9.64 32.51
C THR A 354 12.13 8.88 31.22
N LYS A 355 11.66 7.65 31.12
CA LYS A 355 11.80 6.85 29.90
C LYS A 355 11.11 7.54 28.71
N GLU A 356 9.98 8.18 28.96
CA GLU A 356 9.18 8.88 27.94
C GLU A 356 9.88 10.14 27.42
N THR A 357 10.70 10.82 28.26
CA THR A 357 11.46 12.02 27.87
C THR A 357 12.86 11.70 27.36
N LEU A 358 13.30 10.44 27.41
CA LEU A 358 14.61 10.03 26.91
C LEU A 358 14.89 10.44 25.44
N PRO A 359 13.94 10.38 24.51
CA PRO A 359 14.15 10.88 23.15
C PRO A 359 14.54 12.36 23.08
N LEU A 360 14.10 13.18 24.04
CA LEU A 360 14.48 14.59 24.12
C LEU A 360 15.93 14.78 24.54
N VAL A 361 16.52 13.85 25.31
CA VAL A 361 17.95 13.88 25.63
C VAL A 361 18.79 13.78 24.35
N SER A 362 18.42 12.88 23.45
CA SER A 362 19.10 12.74 22.16
C SER A 362 18.98 14.02 21.32
N VAL A 363 17.77 14.58 21.20
CA VAL A 363 17.52 15.83 20.45
C VAL A 363 18.28 17.00 21.08
N GLN A 364 18.27 17.11 22.39
CA GLN A 364 18.98 18.18 23.10
C GLN A 364 20.50 18.09 22.88
N ALA A 365 21.04 16.87 22.93
CA ALA A 365 22.46 16.66 22.69
C ALA A 365 22.89 17.02 21.26
N GLU A 366 22.05 16.65 20.27
CA GLU A 366 22.26 17.03 18.86
C GLU A 366 22.20 18.55 18.66
N ILE A 367 21.21 19.23 19.23
CA ILE A 367 21.09 20.69 19.19
C ILE A 367 22.32 21.35 19.82
N LEU A 368 22.69 20.92 21.02
CA LEU A 368 23.85 21.47 21.71
C LEU A 368 25.15 21.28 20.92
N ALA A 369 25.42 20.07 20.43
CA ALA A 369 26.66 19.74 19.74
C ALA A 369 26.74 20.36 18.35
N PHE A 370 25.73 20.09 17.51
CA PHE A 370 25.82 20.35 16.06
C PHE A 370 25.27 21.72 15.66
N GLU A 371 24.26 22.26 16.37
CA GLU A 371 23.65 23.54 15.99
C GLU A 371 24.19 24.71 16.84
N LEU A 372 24.47 24.49 18.13
CA LEU A 372 24.91 25.52 19.05
C LEU A 372 26.42 25.51 19.33
N ASN A 373 27.13 24.48 18.83
CA ASN A 373 28.56 24.27 19.09
C ASN A 373 28.95 24.21 20.59
N ARG A 374 28.02 23.66 21.40
CA ARG A 374 28.18 23.47 22.86
C ARG A 374 28.45 22.00 23.19
N CYS A 375 29.51 21.44 22.57
CA CYS A 375 29.79 20.00 22.57
C CYS A 375 30.06 19.42 23.98
N ASP A 376 30.69 20.18 24.85
CA ASP A 376 31.00 19.72 26.24
C ASP A 376 29.73 19.57 27.08
N GLU A 377 28.72 20.43 26.85
CA GLU A 377 27.42 20.30 27.50
C GLU A 377 26.66 19.08 26.96
N ALA A 378 26.74 18.84 25.66
CA ALA A 378 26.14 17.63 25.04
C ALA A 378 26.76 16.34 25.60
N LYS A 379 28.09 16.29 25.71
CA LYS A 379 28.81 15.14 26.32
C LYS A 379 28.40 14.95 27.79
N THR A 380 28.31 16.03 28.55
CA THR A 380 27.92 15.99 29.97
C THR A 380 26.46 15.45 30.10
N LEU A 381 25.54 15.94 29.29
CA LEU A 381 24.14 15.49 29.28
C LEU A 381 24.05 14.00 28.97
N LEU A 382 24.70 13.55 27.89
CA LEU A 382 24.66 12.15 27.46
C LEU A 382 25.30 11.20 28.46
N ASN A 383 26.46 11.59 29.06
CA ASN A 383 27.10 10.80 30.10
C ASN A 383 26.22 10.69 31.35
N SER A 384 25.58 11.78 31.79
CA SER A 384 24.64 11.76 32.90
C SER A 384 23.47 10.82 32.62
N ALA A 385 22.90 10.86 31.38
CA ALA A 385 21.78 10.01 31.00
C ALA A 385 22.15 8.52 30.95
N LEU A 386 23.39 8.18 30.60
CA LEU A 386 23.88 6.80 30.57
C LEU A 386 23.91 6.12 31.94
N GLU A 387 23.89 6.90 33.02
CA GLU A 387 23.82 6.38 34.41
C GLU A 387 22.37 6.01 34.81
N TRP A 388 21.37 6.37 34.02
CA TRP A 388 19.96 6.05 34.34
C TRP A 388 19.69 4.57 34.12
N ASN A 389 18.66 4.07 34.85
CA ASN A 389 18.15 2.72 34.62
C ASN A 389 17.27 2.66 33.36
N MET A 390 17.80 2.08 32.30
CA MET A 390 17.15 1.98 30.99
C MET A 390 17.46 0.67 30.28
N SER A 391 16.78 0.40 29.18
CA SER A 391 17.02 -0.78 28.36
C SER A 391 18.42 -0.75 27.70
N GLN A 392 18.92 -1.92 27.27
CA GLN A 392 20.18 -1.99 26.53
C GLN A 392 20.11 -1.28 25.17
N ILE A 393 18.92 -1.23 24.56
CA ILE A 393 18.70 -0.52 23.30
C ILE A 393 18.80 0.98 23.53
N ASP A 394 18.10 1.52 24.55
CA ASP A 394 18.16 2.94 24.88
C ASP A 394 19.59 3.38 25.21
N LYS A 395 20.34 2.55 25.97
CA LYS A 395 21.77 2.79 26.25
C LYS A 395 22.62 2.81 24.99
N ALA A 396 22.32 1.94 24.05
CA ALA A 396 23.04 1.89 22.78
C ALA A 396 22.76 3.15 21.95
N GLU A 397 21.51 3.61 21.88
CA GLU A 397 21.15 4.87 21.19
C GLU A 397 21.89 6.07 21.77
N LEU A 398 21.91 6.23 23.10
CA LEU A 398 22.66 7.31 23.73
C LEU A 398 24.19 7.19 23.49
N LYS A 399 24.75 5.97 23.50
CA LYS A 399 26.17 5.74 23.18
C LYS A 399 26.48 6.11 21.72
N MET A 400 25.58 5.81 20.80
CA MET A 400 25.71 6.22 19.38
C MET A 400 25.79 7.75 19.28
N LYS A 401 24.86 8.47 19.95
CA LYS A 401 24.87 9.94 19.97
C LYS A 401 26.13 10.52 20.60
N LEU A 402 26.56 9.95 21.70
CA LEU A 402 27.82 10.37 22.37
C LEU A 402 29.05 10.12 21.47
N ALA A 403 29.08 8.99 20.76
CA ALA A 403 30.13 8.69 19.79
C ALA A 403 30.14 9.68 18.61
N ASP A 404 28.95 10.05 18.11
CA ASP A 404 28.82 11.09 17.07
C ASP A 404 29.39 12.44 17.55
N VAL A 405 29.12 12.84 18.79
CA VAL A 405 29.66 14.08 19.37
C VAL A 405 31.20 14.01 19.56
N TYR A 406 31.73 12.88 20.01
CA TYR A 406 33.19 12.68 20.11
C TYR A 406 33.85 12.73 18.73
N LEU A 407 33.27 12.10 17.71
CA LEU A 407 33.80 12.16 16.36
C LEU A 407 33.77 13.60 15.81
N PHE A 408 32.69 14.35 16.09
CA PHE A 408 32.56 15.75 15.68
C PHE A 408 33.66 16.64 16.31
N THR A 409 34.09 16.35 17.55
CA THR A 409 35.14 17.06 18.28
C THR A 409 36.56 16.51 18.08
N ASP A 410 36.75 15.60 17.11
CA ASP A 410 38.05 14.98 16.76
C ASP A 410 38.58 13.98 17.82
N GLU A 411 37.70 13.52 18.72
CA GLU A 411 38.02 12.50 19.73
C GLU A 411 37.72 11.09 19.17
N VAL A 412 38.52 10.72 18.18
CA VAL A 412 38.31 9.54 17.33
C VAL A 412 38.33 8.23 18.12
N TRP A 413 39.15 8.12 19.16
CA TRP A 413 39.28 6.87 19.91
C TRP A 413 38.12 6.61 20.84
N GLU A 414 37.58 7.65 21.46
CA GLU A 414 36.35 7.62 22.27
C GLU A 414 35.14 7.22 21.42
N ALA A 415 35.02 7.82 20.25
CA ALA A 415 33.97 7.46 19.29
C ALA A 415 34.09 5.98 18.87
N THR A 416 35.29 5.52 18.48
CA THR A 416 35.57 4.13 18.10
C THR A 416 35.18 3.15 19.21
N LEU A 417 35.52 3.49 20.46
CA LEU A 417 35.22 2.65 21.62
C LEU A 417 33.71 2.47 21.80
N LEU A 418 32.96 3.56 21.74
CA LEU A 418 31.50 3.53 21.94
C LEU A 418 30.77 2.78 20.80
N TYR A 419 31.13 3.04 19.54
CA TYR A 419 30.58 2.28 18.41
C TYR A 419 30.86 0.78 18.55
N SER A 420 32.10 0.41 18.92
CA SER A 420 32.47 -0.99 19.13
C SER A 420 31.76 -1.64 20.31
N GLN A 421 31.45 -0.88 21.37
CA GLN A 421 30.65 -1.38 22.49
C GLN A 421 29.22 -1.69 22.06
N VAL A 422 28.58 -0.81 21.29
CA VAL A 422 27.22 -1.01 20.77
C VAL A 422 27.18 -2.23 19.83
N GLU A 423 28.09 -2.31 18.88
CA GLU A 423 28.20 -3.44 17.94
C GLU A 423 28.34 -4.78 18.67
N LYS A 424 29.15 -4.85 19.71
CA LYS A 424 29.39 -6.08 20.48
C LYS A 424 28.21 -6.46 21.37
N ALA A 425 27.54 -5.48 21.98
CA ALA A 425 26.46 -5.70 22.93
C ALA A 425 25.16 -6.18 22.23
N LEU A 426 24.88 -5.73 21.02
CA LEU A 426 23.61 -5.91 20.32
C LEU A 426 23.79 -6.52 18.92
N LYS A 427 24.63 -7.54 18.79
CA LYS A 427 25.11 -8.12 17.50
C LYS A 427 24.03 -8.39 16.43
N ASN A 428 22.80 -8.69 16.84
CA ASN A 428 21.72 -9.07 15.94
C ASN A 428 20.67 -7.95 15.74
N GLU A 429 20.87 -6.82 16.39
CA GLU A 429 19.95 -5.68 16.33
C GLU A 429 20.36 -4.69 15.22
N PRO A 430 19.42 -4.00 14.59
CA PRO A 430 19.71 -3.00 13.55
C PRO A 430 20.72 -1.93 13.99
N ILE A 431 20.66 -1.49 15.24
CA ILE A 431 21.58 -0.48 15.80
C ILE A 431 23.04 -0.95 15.82
N ALA A 432 23.30 -2.26 15.93
CA ALA A 432 24.67 -2.78 15.84
C ALA A 432 25.23 -2.70 14.41
N HIS A 433 24.37 -2.85 13.41
CA HIS A 433 24.75 -2.66 12.00
C HIS A 433 25.05 -1.18 11.72
N GLU A 434 24.25 -0.27 12.27
CA GLU A 434 24.51 1.16 12.19
C GLU A 434 25.82 1.53 12.89
N ALA A 435 26.06 1.00 14.09
CA ALA A 435 27.33 1.21 14.83
C ALA A 435 28.54 0.71 14.03
N ARG A 436 28.43 -0.45 13.37
CA ARG A 436 29.48 -0.98 12.50
C ARG A 436 29.73 -0.07 11.30
N PHE A 437 28.67 0.43 10.68
CA PHE A 437 28.76 1.37 9.56
C PHE A 437 29.46 2.66 9.97
N LYS A 438 29.02 3.30 11.07
CA LYS A 438 29.62 4.53 11.59
C LYS A 438 31.11 4.33 11.98
N ASN A 439 31.46 3.18 12.54
CA ASN A 439 32.83 2.84 12.84
C ASN A 439 33.67 2.64 11.56
N ALA A 440 33.10 2.01 10.52
CA ALA A 440 33.76 1.91 9.21
C ALA A 440 33.93 3.27 8.54
N GLN A 441 32.94 4.16 8.63
CA GLN A 441 32.99 5.54 8.13
C GLN A 441 34.05 6.34 8.87
N LEU A 442 34.16 6.21 10.19
CA LEU A 442 35.23 6.81 10.99
C LEU A 442 36.61 6.34 10.51
N ARG A 443 36.80 5.02 10.31
CA ARG A 443 38.04 4.45 9.76
C ARG A 443 38.38 4.97 8.37
N TYR A 444 37.39 5.16 7.52
CA TYR A 444 37.56 5.84 6.25
C TYR A 444 38.06 7.26 6.43
N PHE A 445 37.48 8.07 7.33
CA PHE A 445 37.87 9.45 7.60
C PHE A 445 39.35 9.60 8.02
N ILE A 446 39.89 8.64 8.77
CA ILE A 446 41.30 8.64 9.21
C ILE A 446 42.24 7.91 8.23
N GLY A 447 41.71 7.40 7.10
CA GLY A 447 42.52 6.80 6.03
C GLY A 447 42.86 5.32 6.23
N GLU A 448 42.18 4.62 7.15
CA GLU A 448 42.33 3.16 7.37
C GLU A 448 41.42 2.38 6.38
N PHE A 449 41.60 2.58 5.09
CA PHE A 449 40.73 2.12 4.03
C PHE A 449 40.54 0.60 3.97
N GLY A 450 41.59 -0.18 4.21
CA GLY A 450 41.52 -1.64 4.20
C GLY A 450 40.58 -2.18 5.27
N TRP A 451 40.65 -1.60 6.48
CA TRP A 451 39.75 -1.98 7.57
C TRP A 451 38.32 -1.52 7.31
N ALA A 452 38.16 -0.28 6.85
CA ALA A 452 36.84 0.26 6.51
C ALA A 452 36.13 -0.62 5.47
N ASN A 453 36.82 -0.92 4.37
CA ASN A 453 36.22 -1.71 3.27
C ASN A 453 35.88 -3.15 3.71
N ALA A 454 36.72 -3.79 4.53
CA ALA A 454 36.41 -5.10 5.08
C ALA A 454 35.12 -5.11 5.93
N ALA A 455 34.93 -4.08 6.77
CA ALA A 455 33.73 -3.93 7.59
C ALA A 455 32.48 -3.63 6.75
N LEU A 456 32.60 -2.79 5.72
CA LEU A 456 31.52 -2.44 4.79
C LEU A 456 31.05 -3.64 3.97
N ASN A 457 31.96 -4.47 3.47
CA ASN A 457 31.63 -5.68 2.72
C ASN A 457 30.81 -6.70 3.54
N VAL A 458 31.01 -6.76 4.85
CA VAL A 458 30.17 -7.58 5.74
C VAL A 458 28.75 -7.01 5.84
N LEU A 459 28.61 -5.69 5.85
CA LEU A 459 27.32 -5.02 5.95
C LEU A 459 26.48 -5.18 4.68
N THR A 460 27.09 -5.09 3.50
CA THR A 460 26.38 -5.24 2.21
C THR A 460 25.71 -6.61 2.05
N ALA A 461 26.28 -7.66 2.70
CA ALA A 461 25.77 -9.01 2.61
C ALA A 461 24.71 -9.39 3.65
N ALA A 462 24.56 -8.62 4.74
CA ALA A 462 23.90 -9.10 5.97
C ALA A 462 22.79 -8.21 6.54
N THR A 463 22.46 -7.03 5.96
CA THR A 463 21.64 -6.02 6.66
C THR A 463 20.39 -5.57 5.91
N SER A 464 19.56 -4.74 6.61
CA SER A 464 18.44 -4.02 6.01
C SER A 464 18.91 -3.15 4.83
N LYS A 465 18.04 -2.97 3.83
CA LYS A 465 18.37 -2.28 2.56
C LYS A 465 19.03 -0.90 2.74
N LEU A 466 18.65 -0.13 3.77
CA LEU A 466 19.15 1.24 3.95
C LEU A 466 20.65 1.27 4.31
N VAL A 467 21.04 0.62 5.41
CA VAL A 467 22.46 0.56 5.84
C VAL A 467 23.32 -0.17 4.80
N ALA A 468 22.75 -1.16 4.08
CA ALA A 468 23.46 -1.87 3.03
C ALA A 468 23.78 -0.95 1.83
N ASN A 469 22.89 -0.05 1.45
CA ASN A 469 23.12 0.91 0.36
C ASN A 469 24.23 1.91 0.73
N ASP A 470 24.15 2.49 1.93
CA ASP A 470 25.18 3.43 2.40
C ASP A 470 26.55 2.75 2.49
N ALA A 471 26.58 1.51 2.99
CA ALA A 471 27.79 0.70 3.05
C ALA A 471 28.34 0.38 1.66
N MET A 472 27.49 0.11 0.68
CA MET A 472 27.87 -0.16 -0.70
C MET A 472 28.45 1.10 -1.35
N THR A 473 27.80 2.26 -1.23
CA THR A 473 28.28 3.53 -1.78
C THR A 473 29.65 3.90 -1.21
N LEU A 474 29.85 3.77 0.10
CA LEU A 474 31.15 4.05 0.73
C LEU A 474 32.21 3.01 0.32
N SER A 475 31.85 1.73 0.21
CA SER A 475 32.76 0.67 -0.26
C SER A 475 33.20 0.91 -1.70
N LEU A 476 32.28 1.32 -2.60
CA LEU A 476 32.62 1.71 -3.98
C LEU A 476 33.52 2.94 -4.01
N THR A 477 33.22 3.97 -3.20
CA THR A 477 34.10 5.14 -3.05
C THR A 477 35.55 4.73 -2.68
N ILE A 478 35.69 3.77 -1.79
CA ILE A 478 37.01 3.29 -1.36
C ILE A 478 37.65 2.45 -2.46
N SER A 479 36.98 1.42 -2.96
CA SER A 479 37.57 0.45 -3.89
C SER A 479 37.98 1.08 -5.20
N ASP A 480 37.12 1.89 -5.81
CA ASP A 480 37.37 2.51 -7.11
C ASP A 480 38.54 3.50 -7.05
N ASN A 481 38.68 4.25 -5.96
CA ASN A 481 39.76 5.21 -5.82
C ASN A 481 41.05 4.61 -5.26
N LEU A 482 40.97 3.56 -4.42
CA LEU A 482 42.13 2.96 -3.78
C LEU A 482 43.12 2.33 -4.78
N GLU A 483 42.56 1.76 -5.87
CA GLU A 483 43.39 1.13 -6.90
C GLU A 483 44.10 2.17 -7.79
N TYR A 484 43.48 3.31 -8.04
CA TYR A 484 43.98 4.31 -8.99
C TYR A 484 44.69 5.51 -8.33
N ASP A 485 44.19 5.99 -7.20
CA ASP A 485 44.71 7.20 -6.53
C ASP A 485 44.51 7.20 -5.00
N THR A 486 45.36 6.53 -4.29
CA THR A 486 45.34 6.50 -2.80
C THR A 486 45.50 7.90 -2.18
N ILE A 487 46.24 8.82 -2.82
CA ILE A 487 46.44 10.19 -2.31
C ILE A 487 45.16 11.00 -2.50
N GLY A 488 44.55 10.93 -3.67
CA GLY A 488 43.25 11.55 -3.94
C GLY A 488 42.17 11.03 -3.00
N LEU A 489 42.09 9.71 -2.81
CA LEU A 489 41.14 9.10 -1.85
C LEU A 489 41.35 9.63 -0.43
N ARG A 490 42.59 9.76 0.03
CA ARG A 490 42.90 10.29 1.36
C ARG A 490 42.42 11.74 1.53
N ARG A 491 42.54 12.55 0.48
CA ARG A 491 42.07 13.95 0.47
C ARG A 491 40.54 14.01 0.44
N ILE A 492 39.87 13.14 -0.33
CA ILE A 492 38.40 13.01 -0.36
C ILE A 492 37.90 12.59 1.03
N ALA A 493 38.50 11.57 1.64
CA ALA A 493 38.12 11.10 2.98
C ALA A 493 38.30 12.21 4.05
N LYS A 494 39.37 13.00 3.94
CA LYS A 494 39.55 14.14 4.84
C LYS A 494 38.56 15.27 4.57
N ALA A 495 38.19 15.50 3.31
CA ALA A 495 37.12 16.44 2.95
C ALA A 495 35.77 15.99 3.53
N ASP A 496 35.44 14.69 3.44
CA ASP A 496 34.21 14.12 4.03
C ASP A 496 34.19 14.28 5.54
N TYR A 497 35.34 14.10 6.20
CA TYR A 497 35.46 14.36 7.63
C TYR A 497 35.27 15.84 7.99
N TYR A 498 35.78 16.76 7.19
CA TYR A 498 35.52 18.19 7.37
C TYR A 498 34.05 18.56 7.09
N ILE A 499 33.40 17.93 6.11
CA ILE A 499 31.97 18.09 5.88
C ILE A 499 31.18 17.62 7.11
N TYR A 500 31.52 16.43 7.66
CA TYR A 500 30.91 15.93 8.88
C TYR A 500 31.07 16.91 10.07
N GLN A 501 32.22 17.53 10.19
CA GLN A 501 32.51 18.54 11.22
C GLN A 501 31.97 19.95 10.86
N ARG A 502 31.24 20.11 9.74
CA ARG A 502 30.73 21.40 9.20
C ARG A 502 31.83 22.44 8.91
N LYS A 503 33.05 22.00 8.71
CA LYS A 503 34.22 22.83 8.36
C LYS A 503 34.33 22.96 6.84
N TYR A 504 33.29 23.51 6.19
CA TYR A 504 33.10 23.51 4.74
C TYR A 504 34.22 24.20 3.96
N ALA A 505 34.83 25.26 4.51
CA ALA A 505 35.96 25.93 3.88
C ALA A 505 37.17 24.99 3.76
N LEU A 506 37.48 24.23 4.83
CA LEU A 506 38.58 23.24 4.82
C LEU A 506 38.23 22.04 3.91
N ALA A 507 36.99 21.63 3.87
CA ALA A 507 36.53 20.59 2.94
C ALA A 507 36.76 21.00 1.49
N ASN A 508 36.34 22.21 1.09
CA ASN A 508 36.60 22.74 -0.25
C ASN A 508 38.08 22.80 -0.60
N GLN A 509 38.93 23.25 0.32
CA GLN A 509 40.40 23.25 0.11
C GLN A 509 40.95 21.85 -0.16
N MET A 510 40.46 20.82 0.56
CA MET A 510 40.84 19.43 0.31
C MET A 510 40.37 18.97 -1.07
N LEU A 511 39.13 19.24 -1.44
CA LEU A 511 38.56 18.87 -2.74
C LEU A 511 39.29 19.59 -3.90
N ASP A 512 39.63 20.88 -3.75
CA ASP A 512 40.43 21.61 -4.73
C ASP A 512 41.83 21.01 -4.90
N SER A 513 42.42 20.53 -3.81
CA SER A 513 43.70 19.87 -3.85
C SER A 513 43.70 18.54 -4.60
N VAL A 514 42.55 17.84 -4.67
CA VAL A 514 42.39 16.61 -5.49
C VAL A 514 42.49 16.98 -6.96
N VAL A 515 41.72 18.00 -7.38
CA VAL A 515 41.70 18.46 -8.76
C VAL A 515 43.08 18.94 -9.20
N ALA A 516 43.77 19.68 -8.36
CA ALA A 516 45.11 20.22 -8.65
C ALA A 516 46.21 19.14 -8.72
N TYR A 517 46.08 18.08 -7.92
CA TYR A 517 47.09 17.03 -7.83
C TYR A 517 47.01 16.00 -8.95
N ASN A 518 45.83 15.43 -9.16
CA ASN A 518 45.59 14.38 -10.15
C ASN A 518 44.10 14.34 -10.57
N PRO A 519 43.70 15.10 -11.59
CA PRO A 519 42.32 15.14 -12.04
C PRO A 519 42.00 13.91 -12.89
N ASN A 520 41.81 12.76 -12.30
CA ASN A 520 41.40 11.54 -13.00
C ASN A 520 39.88 11.40 -13.07
N GLU A 521 39.39 10.60 -14.03
CA GLU A 521 37.95 10.40 -14.28
C GLU A 521 37.21 9.72 -13.09
N VAL A 522 37.91 8.99 -12.23
CA VAL A 522 37.32 8.29 -11.09
C VAL A 522 37.10 9.23 -9.90
N SER A 523 38.04 10.13 -9.63
CA SER A 523 37.99 11.04 -8.48
C SER A 523 37.10 12.27 -8.72
N LEU A 524 37.05 12.79 -9.96
CA LEU A 524 36.36 14.04 -10.26
C LEU A 524 34.85 14.03 -10.01
N PRO A 525 34.07 12.99 -10.39
CA PRO A 525 32.65 12.92 -10.02
C PRO A 525 32.45 13.04 -8.51
N ASN A 526 33.28 12.35 -7.74
CA ASN A 526 33.27 12.39 -6.28
C ASN A 526 33.53 13.79 -5.72
N VAL A 527 34.46 14.55 -6.33
CA VAL A 527 34.76 15.93 -5.95
C VAL A 527 33.58 16.85 -6.25
N PHE A 528 33.03 16.79 -7.47
CA PHE A 528 31.91 17.67 -7.87
C PHE A 528 30.65 17.40 -7.06
N TYR A 529 30.31 16.14 -6.82
CA TYR A 529 29.17 15.78 -5.99
C TYR A 529 29.29 16.37 -4.57
N ARG A 530 30.47 16.24 -3.93
CA ARG A 530 30.70 16.78 -2.57
C ARG A 530 30.68 18.31 -2.56
N LYS A 531 31.22 18.95 -3.57
CA LYS A 531 31.13 20.41 -3.71
C LYS A 531 29.69 20.87 -3.90
N ALA A 532 28.87 20.12 -4.66
CA ALA A 532 27.44 20.38 -4.79
C ALA A 532 26.73 20.29 -3.42
N LYS A 533 27.01 19.27 -2.63
CA LYS A 533 26.48 19.14 -1.26
C LYS A 533 26.93 20.31 -0.35
N ILE A 534 28.16 20.79 -0.47
CA ILE A 534 28.63 21.98 0.28
C ILE A 534 27.88 23.23 -0.17
N ALA A 535 27.68 23.41 -1.49
CA ALA A 535 26.93 24.53 -2.04
C ALA A 535 25.45 24.51 -1.58
N MET A 536 24.81 23.34 -1.55
CA MET A 536 23.47 23.13 -1.00
C MET A 536 23.39 23.64 0.45
N ASN A 537 24.33 23.23 1.30
CA ASN A 537 24.39 23.65 2.70
C ASN A 537 24.66 25.14 2.89
N ALA A 538 25.29 25.79 1.90
CA ALA A 538 25.54 27.23 1.91
C ALA A 538 24.35 28.04 1.32
N GLY A 539 23.33 27.39 0.80
CA GLY A 539 22.21 28.03 0.10
C GLY A 539 22.55 28.53 -1.31
N ASP A 540 23.73 28.14 -1.84
CA ASP A 540 24.13 28.48 -3.22
C ASP A 540 23.60 27.42 -4.19
N TYR A 541 22.29 27.50 -4.42
CA TYR A 541 21.53 26.49 -5.18
C TYR A 541 21.91 26.45 -6.65
N GLU A 542 22.24 27.59 -7.26
CA GLU A 542 22.67 27.65 -8.66
C GLU A 542 24.04 26.98 -8.86
N LEU A 543 24.97 27.18 -7.93
CA LEU A 543 26.24 26.47 -7.95
C LEU A 543 26.05 24.97 -7.75
N ALA A 544 25.14 24.57 -6.85
CA ALA A 544 24.84 23.15 -6.60
C ALA A 544 24.28 22.48 -7.85
N ASP A 545 23.28 23.08 -8.53
CA ASP A 545 22.72 22.62 -9.80
C ASP A 545 23.82 22.42 -10.85
N SER A 546 24.67 23.43 -11.05
CA SER A 546 25.75 23.36 -12.04
C SER A 546 26.75 22.23 -11.76
N LEU A 547 27.04 21.95 -10.47
CA LEU A 547 27.96 20.90 -10.04
C LEU A 547 27.34 19.50 -10.17
N TYR A 548 26.06 19.33 -9.86
CA TYR A 548 25.33 18.07 -10.08
C TYR A 548 25.25 17.75 -11.57
N LYS A 549 24.88 18.73 -12.41
CA LYS A 549 24.88 18.60 -13.88
C LYS A 549 26.23 18.13 -14.40
N ARG A 550 27.31 18.67 -13.85
CA ARG A 550 28.66 18.25 -14.22
C ARG A 550 28.95 16.80 -13.88
N VAL A 551 28.33 16.23 -12.84
CA VAL A 551 28.47 14.81 -12.51
C VAL A 551 27.72 13.94 -13.52
N TYR A 552 26.41 14.10 -13.68
CA TYR A 552 25.62 13.16 -14.48
C TYR A 552 25.70 13.38 -15.98
N ASP A 553 26.03 14.59 -16.48
CA ASP A 553 26.26 14.83 -17.90
C ASP A 553 27.73 14.56 -18.32
N GLY A 554 28.70 14.83 -17.42
CA GLY A 554 30.10 14.63 -17.70
C GLY A 554 30.66 13.25 -17.37
N TYR A 555 30.01 12.53 -16.42
CA TYR A 555 30.46 11.25 -15.87
C TYR A 555 29.29 10.30 -15.65
N ALA A 556 28.47 10.12 -16.70
CA ALA A 556 27.23 9.35 -16.64
C ALA A 556 27.39 7.88 -16.18
N ASP A 557 28.57 7.30 -16.41
CA ASP A 557 28.90 5.93 -15.98
C ASP A 557 29.39 5.84 -14.54
N SER A 558 29.52 6.97 -13.83
CA SER A 558 29.93 6.99 -12.43
C SER A 558 28.83 6.41 -11.55
N TYR A 559 29.21 5.62 -10.53
CA TYR A 559 28.29 5.00 -9.56
C TYR A 559 27.47 6.03 -8.74
N ILE A 560 27.85 7.33 -8.75
CA ILE A 560 27.12 8.41 -8.05
C ILE A 560 26.29 9.27 -9.02
N ALA A 561 26.27 8.97 -10.31
CA ALA A 561 25.60 9.81 -11.31
C ALA A 561 24.06 9.80 -11.13
N ASP A 562 23.48 8.66 -10.81
CA ASP A 562 22.06 8.54 -10.52
C ASP A 562 21.67 9.27 -9.21
N GLU A 563 22.52 9.22 -8.18
CA GLU A 563 22.33 9.96 -6.94
C GLU A 563 22.43 11.48 -7.18
N ALA A 564 23.42 11.92 -7.95
CA ALA A 564 23.55 13.32 -8.33
C ALA A 564 22.34 13.83 -9.11
N LEU A 565 21.81 13.01 -10.01
CA LEU A 565 20.65 13.34 -10.83
C LEU A 565 19.36 13.47 -10.01
N VAL A 566 19.14 12.60 -9.02
CA VAL A 566 17.96 12.70 -8.15
C VAL A 566 18.06 13.88 -7.17
N GLU A 567 19.26 14.13 -6.64
CA GLU A 567 19.50 15.30 -5.76
C GLU A 567 19.28 16.62 -6.50
N ASP A 568 19.72 16.70 -7.75
CA ASP A 568 19.49 17.86 -8.61
C ASP A 568 18.00 18.04 -8.94
N ALA A 569 17.29 16.95 -9.25
CA ALA A 569 15.86 17.00 -9.48
C ALA A 569 15.10 17.54 -8.25
N LEU A 570 15.48 17.12 -7.05
CA LEU A 570 14.91 17.61 -5.79
C LEU A 570 15.26 19.09 -5.54
N LEU A 571 16.48 19.50 -5.85
CA LEU A 571 16.93 20.90 -5.78
C LEU A 571 16.11 21.80 -6.71
N LEU A 572 16.00 21.41 -7.99
CA LEU A 572 15.25 22.13 -9.00
C LEU A 572 13.77 22.29 -8.63
N GLU A 573 13.18 21.22 -8.08
CA GLU A 573 11.79 21.21 -7.67
C GLU A 573 11.54 22.08 -6.43
N ASN A 574 12.30 21.87 -5.37
CA ASN A 574 11.96 22.37 -4.04
C ASN A 574 12.59 23.74 -3.72
N GLN A 575 13.76 24.04 -4.28
CA GLN A 575 14.51 25.26 -3.94
C GLN A 575 14.49 26.28 -5.10
N LEU A 576 14.67 25.81 -6.33
CA LEU A 576 14.73 26.68 -7.51
C LEU A 576 13.38 26.86 -8.19
N ASN A 577 12.35 26.07 -7.82
CA ASN A 577 11.00 26.06 -8.41
C ASN A 577 11.01 25.92 -9.96
N ARG A 578 11.98 25.13 -10.48
CA ARG A 578 12.15 24.82 -11.91
C ARG A 578 11.54 23.44 -12.20
N LYS A 579 10.21 23.35 -12.14
CA LYS A 579 9.46 22.07 -12.19
C LYS A 579 9.66 21.30 -13.49
N GLU A 580 9.74 21.99 -14.62
CA GLU A 580 9.96 21.38 -15.93
C GLU A 580 11.35 20.72 -16.01
N GLU A 581 12.40 21.39 -15.54
CA GLU A 581 13.77 20.84 -15.52
C GLU A 581 13.85 19.66 -14.53
N ALA A 582 13.19 19.76 -13.38
CA ALA A 582 13.07 18.64 -12.43
C ALA A 582 12.42 17.39 -13.06
N MET A 583 11.35 17.57 -13.85
CA MET A 583 10.71 16.48 -14.60
C MET A 583 11.67 15.84 -15.61
N GLU A 584 12.49 16.62 -16.31
CA GLU A 584 13.49 16.10 -17.24
C GLU A 584 14.52 15.23 -16.49
N CYS A 585 15.00 15.68 -15.32
CA CYS A 585 15.90 14.89 -14.49
C CYS A 585 15.27 13.58 -14.00
N TYR A 586 14.01 13.62 -13.54
CA TYR A 586 13.29 12.40 -13.17
C TYR A 586 13.08 11.46 -14.38
N ALA A 587 12.79 11.98 -15.56
CA ALA A 587 12.69 11.19 -16.78
C ALA A 587 14.01 10.52 -17.14
N LYS A 588 15.12 11.28 -17.16
CA LYS A 588 16.47 10.74 -17.39
C LYS A 588 16.78 9.59 -16.41
N LEU A 589 16.37 9.68 -15.14
CA LEU A 589 16.65 8.65 -14.14
C LEU A 589 16.01 7.31 -14.50
N PHE A 590 14.72 7.29 -14.84
CA PHE A 590 14.05 6.00 -15.15
C PHE A 590 14.30 5.53 -16.60
N ASP A 591 14.80 6.37 -17.50
CA ASP A 591 15.15 6.00 -18.87
C ASP A 591 16.58 5.45 -18.97
N TYR A 592 17.54 6.04 -18.27
CA TYR A 592 18.96 5.69 -18.37
C TYR A 592 19.47 4.87 -17.18
N TYR A 593 18.96 5.09 -15.96
CA TYR A 593 19.41 4.42 -14.75
C TYR A 593 18.35 3.44 -14.21
N THR A 594 17.89 2.52 -15.06
CA THR A 594 16.76 1.61 -14.78
C THR A 594 16.93 0.71 -13.55
N ALA A 595 18.18 0.45 -13.15
CA ALA A 595 18.54 -0.34 -11.96
C ALA A 595 18.67 0.50 -10.69
N SER A 596 18.57 1.84 -10.77
CA SER A 596 18.70 2.73 -9.63
C SER A 596 17.59 2.52 -8.61
N VAL A 597 17.94 2.61 -7.34
CA VAL A 597 16.98 2.52 -6.22
C VAL A 597 15.98 3.70 -6.20
N TYR A 598 16.32 4.79 -6.87
CA TYR A 598 15.51 6.03 -6.94
C TYR A 598 14.42 6.00 -8.02
N VAL A 599 14.41 5.02 -8.92
CA VAL A 599 13.46 4.94 -10.07
C VAL A 599 11.99 4.99 -9.63
N ALA A 600 11.63 4.29 -8.56
CA ALA A 600 10.25 4.27 -8.09
C ALA A 600 9.79 5.66 -7.59
N GLN A 601 10.65 6.36 -6.85
CA GLN A 601 10.41 7.72 -6.38
C GLN A 601 10.34 8.71 -7.54
N ALA A 602 11.29 8.63 -8.48
CA ALA A 602 11.33 9.49 -9.65
C ALA A 602 10.06 9.39 -10.50
N ARG A 603 9.55 8.19 -10.74
CA ARG A 603 8.27 7.98 -11.44
C ARG A 603 7.09 8.63 -10.74
N LYS A 604 7.05 8.53 -9.40
CA LYS A 604 5.99 9.17 -8.58
C LYS A 604 6.06 10.69 -8.69
N SER A 605 7.26 11.27 -8.51
CA SER A 605 7.49 12.71 -8.60
C SER A 605 7.21 13.26 -10.01
N TYR A 606 7.66 12.56 -11.05
CA TYR A 606 7.36 12.92 -12.44
C TYR A 606 5.86 12.98 -12.72
N ARG A 607 5.09 11.97 -12.30
CA ARG A 607 3.63 11.96 -12.50
C ARG A 607 2.95 13.11 -11.78
N ARG A 608 3.33 13.36 -10.52
CA ARG A 608 2.80 14.48 -9.73
C ARG A 608 3.07 15.82 -10.41
N LEU A 609 4.31 16.11 -10.77
CA LEU A 609 4.68 17.37 -11.43
C LEU A 609 3.99 17.55 -12.80
N ARG A 610 3.89 16.47 -13.59
CA ARG A 610 3.16 16.49 -14.86
C ARG A 610 1.69 16.89 -14.68
N ASP A 611 1.05 16.44 -13.62
CA ASP A 611 -0.36 16.71 -13.36
C ASP A 611 -0.56 18.11 -12.71
N GLU A 612 0.47 18.65 -12.06
CA GLU A 612 0.51 20.03 -11.54
C GLU A 612 0.75 21.11 -12.62
N ILE A 613 1.48 20.77 -13.69
CA ILE A 613 1.83 21.70 -14.79
C ILE A 613 0.73 21.78 -15.86
N LYS A 614 -0.13 20.75 -15.95
CA LYS A 614 -1.32 20.75 -16.83
C LYS A 614 -2.44 21.62 -16.30
#